data_ac3a33848273c2bfd3eb1af36aee4b9e
#
_entry.id   ac3a33848273c2bfd3eb1af36aee4b9e
#
_cell.length_a   1.000
_cell.length_b   1.000
_cell.length_c   1.000
_cell.angle_alpha   90.00
_cell.angle_beta   90.00
_cell.angle_gamma   90.00
#
_symmetry.space_group_name_H-M   'P 1'
#
loop_
_entity.id
_entity.type
_entity.pdbx_description
1 polymer ?
#
loop_
_entity_poly.entity_id
_entity_poly.type
_entity_poly.pdbx_seq_one_letter_code
_entity_poly.pdbx_strand_id
1 'polypeptide(L)'
;MRNKFSRTQDELILNAQNWAYKKIKEIGATHALTLSFSTPFIDIERDEKDREHCKKILRYGMNNISKKIYGSHNQGVIKRFITIERGSYNKSFSLHAHAAVTNDTGLTNEEFNECVFNGWTKTKGAHKSASMFSIEELYDTKGWSLYMNKTLGGKYDFDASNYTQNT
;
A
#
# COMPACT_ATOMS: atom_id res chain seq x y z
N MET A 1 30.20 21.77 -21.07
CA MET A 1 29.21 20.67 -21.16
C MET A 1 29.13 19.99 -19.81
N ARG A 2 28.05 20.15 -19.07
CA ARG A 2 27.84 19.49 -17.78
C ARG A 2 27.39 18.06 -18.06
N ASN A 3 28.23 17.07 -17.74
CA ASN A 3 27.84 15.66 -17.69
C ASN A 3 26.64 15.55 -16.72
N LYS A 4 25.46 15.24 -17.25
CA LYS A 4 24.34 14.77 -16.44
C LYS A 4 24.78 13.41 -15.91
N PHE A 5 25.19 13.37 -14.65
CA PHE A 5 25.41 12.12 -13.94
C PHE A 5 24.09 11.32 -14.01
N SER A 6 24.07 10.25 -14.79
CA SER A 6 22.99 9.28 -14.69
C SER A 6 23.16 8.63 -13.30
N ARG A 7 22.16 8.83 -12.43
CA ARG A 7 22.15 8.14 -11.14
C ARG A 7 22.16 6.64 -11.38
N THR A 8 22.97 5.92 -10.62
CA THR A 8 22.97 4.47 -10.68
C THR A 8 21.61 3.95 -10.21
N GLN A 9 21.25 2.75 -10.64
CA GLN A 9 19.97 2.11 -10.26
C GLN A 9 19.86 1.95 -8.73
N ASP A 10 20.99 1.65 -8.08
CA ASP A 10 21.07 1.52 -6.62
C ASP A 10 20.82 2.85 -5.89
N GLU A 11 21.31 3.97 -6.42
CA GLU A 11 21.01 5.30 -5.87
C GLU A 11 19.52 5.67 -5.99
N LEU A 12 18.87 5.28 -7.08
CA LEU A 12 17.43 5.50 -7.25
C LEU A 12 16.62 4.70 -6.26
N ILE A 13 16.98 3.44 -6.04
CA ILE A 13 16.31 2.57 -5.05
C ILE A 13 16.50 3.14 -3.64
N LEU A 14 17.73 3.49 -3.27
CA LEU A 14 18.03 4.04 -1.95
C LEU A 14 17.27 5.34 -1.69
N ASN A 15 17.17 6.22 -2.67
CA ASN A 15 16.42 7.46 -2.58
C ASN A 15 14.92 7.19 -2.40
N ALA A 16 14.36 6.22 -3.14
CA ALA A 16 12.96 5.81 -3.00
C ALA A 16 12.67 5.22 -1.62
N GLN A 17 13.55 4.36 -1.11
CA GLN A 17 13.43 3.76 0.22
C GLN A 17 13.49 4.82 1.32
N ASN A 18 14.40 5.78 1.25
CA ASN A 18 14.52 6.87 2.19
C ASN A 18 13.30 7.80 2.16
N TRP A 19 12.78 8.07 0.97
CA TRP A 19 11.58 8.86 0.80
C TRP A 19 10.36 8.15 1.41
N ALA A 20 10.16 6.86 1.12
CA ALA A 20 9.09 6.05 1.69
C ALA A 20 9.17 6.02 3.22
N TYR A 21 10.36 5.80 3.78
CA TYR A 21 10.59 5.83 5.22
C TYR A 21 10.12 7.13 5.86
N LYS A 22 10.49 8.27 5.27
CA LYS A 22 10.06 9.59 5.75
C LYS A 22 8.53 9.72 5.73
N LYS A 23 7.89 9.31 4.63
CA LYS A 23 6.43 9.39 4.48
C LYS A 23 5.69 8.49 5.46
N ILE A 24 6.14 7.27 5.66
CA ILE A 24 5.57 6.34 6.64
C ILE A 24 5.69 6.91 8.06
N LYS A 25 6.81 7.55 8.38
CA LYS A 25 6.97 8.25 9.67
C LYS A 25 6.06 9.48 9.79
N GLU A 26 5.96 10.30 8.74
CA GLU A 26 5.12 11.51 8.74
C GLU A 26 3.65 11.20 9.02
N ILE A 27 3.12 10.10 8.49
CA ILE A 27 1.74 9.68 8.77
C ILE A 27 1.57 9.00 10.14
N GLY A 28 2.65 8.69 10.84
CA GLY A 28 2.62 7.96 12.10
C GLY A 28 2.06 6.53 11.94
N ALA A 29 2.49 5.82 10.89
CA ALA A 29 1.97 4.50 10.60
C ALA A 29 2.17 3.52 11.76
N THR A 30 1.13 2.76 12.06
CA THR A 30 1.07 1.78 13.15
C THR A 30 0.94 0.35 12.67
N HIS A 31 0.49 0.15 11.42
CA HIS A 31 0.25 -1.17 10.85
C HIS A 31 0.79 -1.28 9.43
N ALA A 32 1.25 -2.49 9.11
CA ALA A 32 1.73 -2.92 7.79
C ALA A 32 0.71 -3.86 7.16
N LEU A 33 0.33 -3.63 5.90
CA LEU A 33 -0.64 -4.43 5.18
C LEU A 33 -0.03 -5.01 3.90
N THR A 34 -0.44 -6.24 3.58
CA THR A 34 -0.31 -6.80 2.23
C THR A 34 -1.69 -7.12 1.69
N LEU A 35 -2.02 -6.54 0.54
CA LEU A 35 -3.35 -6.58 -0.06
C LEU A 35 -3.27 -7.24 -1.43
N SER A 36 -4.04 -8.29 -1.64
CA SER A 36 -4.09 -9.02 -2.91
C SER A 36 -5.39 -8.74 -3.66
N PHE A 37 -5.32 -8.82 -4.98
CA PHE A 37 -6.45 -8.61 -5.87
C PHE A 37 -7.06 -9.96 -6.30
N SER A 38 -8.37 -9.98 -6.59
CA SER A 38 -9.06 -11.19 -7.07
C SER A 38 -8.61 -11.62 -8.47
N THR A 39 -8.24 -10.65 -9.31
CA THR A 39 -7.61 -10.89 -10.61
C THR A 39 -6.11 -10.93 -10.41
N PRO A 40 -5.41 -11.97 -10.88
CA PRO A 40 -3.97 -12.09 -10.63
C PRO A 40 -3.10 -11.06 -11.35
N PHE A 41 -3.56 -10.41 -12.42
CA PHE A 41 -2.82 -9.39 -13.18
C PHE A 41 -1.37 -9.80 -13.51
N ILE A 42 -1.22 -10.96 -14.15
CA ILE A 42 0.09 -11.60 -14.42
C ILE A 42 0.75 -11.14 -15.73
N ASP A 43 0.03 -10.45 -16.59
CA ASP A 43 0.51 -10.03 -17.90
C ASP A 43 1.41 -8.80 -17.79
N ILE A 44 2.70 -8.99 -18.08
CA ILE A 44 3.71 -7.93 -18.02
C ILE A 44 3.52 -6.89 -19.12
N GLU A 45 3.01 -7.27 -20.29
CA GLU A 45 2.77 -6.35 -21.42
C GLU A 45 1.64 -5.36 -21.11
N ARG A 46 0.77 -5.70 -20.14
CA ARG A 46 -0.32 -4.87 -19.68
C ARG A 46 -0.05 -4.16 -18.34
N ASP A 47 1.18 -4.19 -17.86
CA ASP A 47 1.53 -3.75 -16.49
C ASP A 47 0.97 -2.38 -16.13
N GLU A 48 1.13 -1.38 -16.98
CA GLU A 48 0.64 -0.03 -16.71
C GLU A 48 -0.90 0.04 -16.60
N LYS A 49 -1.61 -0.63 -17.52
CA LYS A 49 -3.07 -0.70 -17.51
C LYS A 49 -3.60 -1.46 -16.30
N ASP A 50 -2.94 -2.53 -15.94
CA ASP A 50 -3.31 -3.36 -14.79
C ASP A 50 -3.04 -2.61 -13.48
N ARG A 51 -1.94 -1.83 -13.38
CA ARG A 51 -1.68 -0.96 -12.23
C ARG A 51 -2.74 0.13 -12.07
N GLU A 52 -3.18 0.76 -13.14
CA GLU A 52 -4.28 1.72 -13.08
C GLU A 52 -5.60 1.08 -12.60
N HIS A 53 -5.85 -0.17 -12.98
CA HIS A 53 -6.98 -0.93 -12.45
C HIS A 53 -6.82 -1.22 -10.95
N CYS A 54 -5.64 -1.67 -10.53
CA CYS A 54 -5.31 -1.88 -9.10
C CYS A 54 -5.50 -0.61 -8.28
N LYS A 55 -5.07 0.55 -8.78
CA LYS A 55 -5.27 1.85 -8.11
C LYS A 55 -6.75 2.15 -7.86
N LYS A 56 -7.62 1.86 -8.82
CA LYS A 56 -9.07 2.04 -8.63
C LYS A 56 -9.62 1.14 -7.53
N ILE A 57 -9.21 -0.15 -7.52
CA ILE A 57 -9.61 -1.10 -6.46
C ILE A 57 -9.11 -0.60 -5.10
N LEU A 58 -7.85 -0.14 -5.02
CA LEU A 58 -7.26 0.39 -3.78
C LEU A 58 -8.01 1.61 -3.25
N ARG A 59 -8.37 2.57 -4.10
CA ARG A 59 -9.18 3.74 -3.69
C ARG A 59 -10.51 3.33 -3.10
N TYR A 60 -11.24 2.42 -3.75
CA TYR A 60 -12.49 1.89 -3.23
C TYR A 60 -12.29 1.12 -1.92
N GLY A 61 -11.25 0.28 -1.86
CA GLY A 61 -10.91 -0.50 -0.67
C GLY A 61 -10.59 0.39 0.52
N MET A 62 -9.74 1.39 0.33
CA MET A 62 -9.38 2.34 1.40
C MET A 62 -10.58 3.18 1.86
N ASN A 63 -11.49 3.54 0.96
CA ASN A 63 -12.74 4.21 1.33
C ASN A 63 -13.65 3.29 2.15
N ASN A 64 -13.75 2.01 1.78
CA ASN A 64 -14.53 1.03 2.54
C ASN A 64 -13.93 0.79 3.94
N ILE A 65 -12.61 0.69 4.03
CA ILE A 65 -11.87 0.59 5.30
C ILE A 65 -12.15 1.84 6.15
N SER A 66 -11.98 3.04 5.58
CA SER A 66 -12.24 4.30 6.30
C SER A 66 -13.67 4.38 6.84
N LYS A 67 -14.68 3.97 6.03
CA LYS A 67 -16.07 3.91 6.48
C LYS A 67 -16.29 2.91 7.62
N LYS A 68 -15.54 1.82 7.65
CA LYS A 68 -15.60 0.85 8.75
C LYS A 68 -15.01 1.40 10.04
N ILE A 69 -13.91 2.12 9.92
CA ILE A 69 -13.16 2.67 11.06
C ILE A 69 -13.87 3.89 11.64
N TYR A 70 -14.25 4.86 10.78
CA TYR A 70 -14.79 6.16 11.21
C TYR A 70 -16.30 6.26 11.14
N GLY A 71 -17.00 5.25 10.59
CA GLY A 71 -18.43 5.30 10.33
C GLY A 71 -18.77 5.94 8.98
N SER A 72 -19.93 5.55 8.41
CA SER A 72 -20.33 5.96 7.06
C SER A 72 -20.69 7.44 6.92
N HIS A 73 -20.99 8.11 8.03
CA HIS A 73 -21.33 9.53 8.07
C HIS A 73 -20.16 10.44 8.42
N ASN A 74 -19.02 9.86 8.83
CA ASN A 74 -17.81 10.60 9.13
C ASN A 74 -16.94 10.68 7.87
N GLN A 75 -16.39 11.86 7.60
CA GLN A 75 -15.46 12.08 6.49
C GLN A 75 -14.01 11.70 6.83
N GLY A 76 -13.80 10.95 7.92
CA GLY A 76 -12.49 10.44 8.30
C GLY A 76 -11.89 9.55 7.20
N VAL A 77 -10.62 9.77 6.90
CA VAL A 77 -9.88 9.01 5.91
C VAL A 77 -8.65 8.42 6.58
N ILE A 78 -8.48 7.10 6.46
CA ILE A 78 -7.30 6.43 7.01
C ILE A 78 -6.03 6.98 6.36
N LYS A 79 -5.10 7.47 7.19
CA LYS A 79 -3.76 7.88 6.73
C LYS A 79 -3.01 6.66 6.26
N ARG A 80 -2.38 6.76 5.09
CA ARG A 80 -1.77 5.61 4.43
C ARG A 80 -0.64 6.00 3.49
N PHE A 81 0.27 5.08 3.31
CA PHE A 81 1.27 5.07 2.26
C PHE A 81 1.20 3.72 1.55
N ILE A 82 1.04 3.70 0.23
CA ILE A 82 0.78 2.47 -0.53
C ILE A 82 1.75 2.36 -1.70
N THR A 83 2.26 1.16 -1.93
CA THR A 83 3.00 0.78 -3.14
C THR A 83 2.32 -0.39 -3.82
N ILE A 84 2.30 -0.41 -5.14
CA ILE A 84 1.89 -1.55 -5.94
C ILE A 84 3.13 -2.24 -6.46
N GLU A 85 3.27 -3.51 -6.16
CA GLU A 85 4.40 -4.33 -6.54
C GLU A 85 3.95 -5.49 -7.43
N ARG A 86 4.80 -5.84 -8.41
CA ARG A 86 4.67 -7.09 -9.12
C ARG A 86 5.51 -8.13 -8.40
N GLY A 87 4.90 -9.26 -8.05
CA GLY A 87 5.60 -10.36 -7.40
C GLY A 87 6.79 -10.82 -8.23
N SER A 88 7.89 -11.10 -7.55
CA SER A 88 9.10 -11.64 -8.17
C SER A 88 9.14 -13.15 -8.07
N TYR A 89 9.52 -13.77 -9.17
CA TYR A 89 10.04 -15.13 -9.30
C TYR A 89 9.35 -16.25 -8.50
N ASN A 90 8.94 -17.27 -9.16
CA ASN A 90 8.48 -18.60 -8.69
C ASN A 90 7.04 -18.77 -8.20
N LYS A 91 6.24 -17.74 -7.92
CA LYS A 91 4.86 -18.01 -7.44
C LYS A 91 3.74 -17.25 -8.12
N SER A 92 3.98 -16.22 -8.78
CA SER A 92 3.14 -15.54 -9.77
C SER A 92 3.64 -14.10 -9.95
N PHE A 93 3.74 -13.64 -11.18
CA PHE A 93 3.98 -12.22 -11.50
C PHE A 93 2.75 -11.34 -11.17
N SER A 94 1.92 -11.76 -10.23
CA SER A 94 0.69 -11.05 -9.87
C SER A 94 1.00 -9.72 -9.18
N LEU A 95 0.21 -8.71 -9.52
CA LEU A 95 0.25 -7.45 -8.78
C LEU A 95 -0.37 -7.63 -7.39
N HIS A 96 0.26 -7.04 -6.41
CA HIS A 96 -0.26 -6.89 -5.05
C HIS A 96 0.16 -5.53 -4.50
N ALA A 97 -0.44 -5.12 -3.40
CA ALA A 97 -0.12 -3.86 -2.78
C ALA A 97 0.42 -4.06 -1.36
N HIS A 98 1.42 -3.26 -1.02
CA HIS A 98 1.87 -3.08 0.35
C HIS A 98 1.44 -1.71 0.85
N ALA A 99 0.94 -1.64 2.07
CA ALA A 99 0.52 -0.39 2.67
C ALA A 99 1.07 -0.24 4.10
N ALA A 100 1.38 0.99 4.46
CA ALA A 100 1.54 1.41 5.83
C ALA A 100 0.35 2.29 6.19
N VAL A 101 -0.35 2.01 7.28
CA VAL A 101 -1.56 2.72 7.71
C VAL A 101 -1.50 3.11 9.17
N THR A 102 -2.28 4.12 9.55
CA THR A 102 -2.33 4.66 10.91
C THR A 102 -3.65 4.30 11.58
N ASN A 103 -3.57 3.68 12.76
CA ASN A 103 -4.70 3.60 13.68
C ASN A 103 -4.62 4.79 14.65
N ASP A 104 -5.38 5.83 14.40
CA ASP A 104 -5.48 7.04 15.24
C ASP A 104 -6.87 7.18 15.89
N THR A 105 -7.61 6.08 15.99
CA THR A 105 -9.01 6.09 16.40
C THR A 105 -9.26 5.63 17.83
N GLY A 106 -8.24 5.09 18.49
CA GLY A 106 -8.40 4.46 19.82
C GLY A 106 -8.99 3.05 19.77
N LEU A 107 -9.25 2.49 18.59
CA LEU A 107 -9.58 1.07 18.45
C LEU A 107 -8.41 0.20 18.92
N THR A 108 -8.72 -0.93 19.53
CA THR A 108 -7.70 -1.95 19.78
C THR A 108 -7.14 -2.49 18.47
N ASN A 109 -6.00 -3.15 18.50
CA ASN A 109 -5.42 -3.74 17.30
C ASN A 109 -6.35 -4.78 16.66
N GLU A 110 -7.05 -5.58 17.46
CA GLU A 110 -8.02 -6.56 16.99
C GLU A 110 -9.19 -5.91 16.28
N GLU A 111 -9.80 -4.90 16.89
CA GLU A 111 -10.91 -4.14 16.29
C GLU A 111 -10.50 -3.44 15.00
N PHE A 112 -9.30 -2.83 14.99
CA PHE A 112 -8.75 -2.17 13.80
C PHE A 112 -8.51 -3.18 12.68
N ASN A 113 -7.89 -4.31 12.98
CA ASN A 113 -7.62 -5.40 12.03
C ASN A 113 -8.91 -5.95 11.43
N GLU A 114 -9.94 -6.12 12.24
CA GLU A 114 -11.26 -6.56 11.77
C GLU A 114 -11.91 -5.52 10.84
N CYS A 115 -11.84 -4.26 11.18
CA CYS A 115 -12.35 -3.17 10.33
C CYS A 115 -11.63 -3.14 8.98
N VAL A 116 -10.31 -3.27 8.97
CA VAL A 116 -9.48 -3.26 7.76
C VAL A 116 -9.81 -4.48 6.89
N PHE A 117 -9.82 -5.68 7.48
CA PHE A 117 -10.16 -6.91 6.77
C PHE A 117 -11.56 -6.86 6.15
N ASN A 118 -12.55 -6.47 6.94
CA ASN A 118 -13.94 -6.37 6.49
C ASN A 118 -14.14 -5.30 5.42
N GLY A 119 -13.44 -4.19 5.52
CA GLY A 119 -13.47 -3.12 4.51
C GLY A 119 -12.83 -3.57 3.19
N TRP A 120 -11.68 -4.24 3.27
CA TRP A 120 -10.99 -4.74 2.09
C TRP A 120 -11.77 -5.84 1.38
N THR A 121 -12.18 -6.90 2.09
CA THR A 121 -12.84 -8.07 1.51
C THR A 121 -14.23 -7.78 0.92
N LYS A 122 -14.89 -6.70 1.34
CA LYS A 122 -16.14 -6.20 0.72
C LYS A 122 -15.89 -5.42 -0.57
N THR A 123 -14.66 -5.09 -0.88
CA THR A 123 -14.32 -4.31 -2.06
C THR A 123 -14.37 -5.20 -3.31
N LYS A 124 -15.05 -4.73 -4.35
CA LYS A 124 -15.05 -5.41 -5.65
C LYS A 124 -13.64 -5.40 -6.23
N GLY A 125 -13.12 -6.56 -6.60
CA GLY A 125 -11.78 -6.73 -7.11
C GLY A 125 -10.70 -7.02 -6.05
N ALA A 126 -11.02 -6.91 -4.75
CA ALA A 126 -10.17 -7.40 -3.68
C ALA A 126 -10.26 -8.92 -3.54
N HIS A 127 -9.14 -9.56 -3.19
CA HIS A 127 -9.15 -10.98 -2.85
C HIS A 127 -9.84 -11.16 -1.48
N LYS A 128 -10.71 -12.17 -1.37
CA LYS A 128 -11.58 -12.34 -0.20
C LYS A 128 -11.08 -13.35 0.83
N SER A 129 -10.03 -14.09 0.49
CA SER A 129 -9.46 -15.07 1.41
C SER A 129 -8.52 -14.42 2.42
N ALA A 130 -8.66 -14.81 3.68
CA ALA A 130 -7.76 -14.36 4.75
C ALA A 130 -6.29 -14.77 4.49
N SER A 131 -6.04 -15.87 3.78
CA SER A 131 -4.69 -16.30 3.42
C SER A 131 -3.98 -15.38 2.41
N MET A 132 -4.74 -14.52 1.73
CA MET A 132 -4.25 -13.56 0.73
C MET A 132 -4.27 -12.11 1.23
N PHE A 133 -4.35 -11.95 2.54
CA PHE A 133 -4.36 -10.69 3.24
C PHE A 133 -3.46 -10.79 4.47
N SER A 134 -2.65 -9.79 4.72
CA SER A 134 -1.85 -9.68 5.93
C SER A 134 -2.01 -8.29 6.53
N ILE A 135 -2.17 -8.23 7.84
CA ILE A 135 -2.11 -7.01 8.63
C ILE A 135 -1.35 -7.30 9.91
N GLU A 136 -0.33 -6.51 10.18
CA GLU A 136 0.56 -6.66 11.32
C GLU A 136 0.88 -5.31 11.94
N GLU A 137 1.16 -5.28 13.24
CA GLU A 137 1.70 -4.07 13.86
C GLU A 137 3.06 -3.72 13.27
N LEU A 138 3.28 -2.43 13.04
CA LEU A 138 4.50 -1.93 12.41
C LEU A 138 5.55 -1.59 13.48
N TYR A 139 6.39 -2.56 13.82
CA TYR A 139 7.48 -2.37 14.79
C TYR A 139 8.76 -1.82 14.16
N ASP A 140 9.00 -2.10 12.87
CA ASP A 140 10.19 -1.67 12.13
C ASP A 140 9.79 -0.90 10.87
N THR A 141 9.60 0.39 11.03
CA THR A 141 9.26 1.31 9.92
C THR A 141 10.34 1.31 8.83
N LYS A 142 11.62 1.20 9.21
CA LYS A 142 12.71 1.19 8.25
C LYS A 142 12.73 -0.11 7.45
N GLY A 143 12.65 -1.23 8.12
CA GLY A 143 12.56 -2.55 7.48
C GLY A 143 11.35 -2.65 6.57
N TRP A 144 10.19 -2.14 6.99
CA TRP A 144 8.99 -2.12 6.15
C TRP A 144 9.16 -1.24 4.90
N SER A 145 9.79 -0.06 5.03
CA SER A 145 10.06 0.81 3.88
C SER A 145 11.00 0.16 2.87
N LEU A 146 12.00 -0.59 3.33
CA LEU A 146 12.87 -1.39 2.48
C LEU A 146 12.11 -2.51 1.79
N TYR A 147 11.26 -3.22 2.53
CA TYR A 147 10.45 -4.31 2.00
C TYR A 147 9.48 -3.85 0.92
N MET A 148 8.77 -2.74 1.14
CA MET A 148 7.85 -2.15 0.16
C MET A 148 8.52 -1.73 -1.15
N ASN A 149 9.84 -1.54 -1.14
CA ASN A 149 10.62 -1.03 -2.28
C ASN A 149 11.75 -1.98 -2.69
N LYS A 150 11.63 -3.26 -2.37
CA LYS A 150 12.68 -4.27 -2.62
C LYS A 150 12.87 -4.60 -4.09
N THR A 151 11.87 -4.33 -4.93
CA THR A 151 11.92 -4.65 -6.35
C THR A 151 12.07 -3.41 -7.21
N LEU A 152 12.85 -3.54 -8.27
CA LEU A 152 13.17 -2.51 -9.27
C LEU A 152 11.97 -2.02 -10.09
N GLY A 153 10.78 -2.37 -9.77
CA GLY A 153 9.57 -2.01 -10.49
C GLY A 153 8.47 -1.47 -9.60
N GLY A 154 8.74 -1.30 -8.30
CA GLY A 154 7.77 -0.72 -7.37
C GLY A 154 7.43 0.70 -7.81
N LYS A 155 6.30 0.87 -8.46
CA LYS A 155 5.75 2.20 -8.73
C LYS A 155 4.88 2.57 -7.54
N TYR A 156 5.20 3.69 -6.92
CA TYR A 156 4.37 4.24 -5.84
C TYR A 156 2.99 4.60 -6.36
N ASP A 157 1.96 4.21 -5.66
CA ASP A 157 0.62 4.71 -5.92
C ASP A 157 0.40 6.03 -5.17
N PHE A 158 0.83 7.12 -5.78
CA PHE A 158 0.66 8.45 -5.22
C PHE A 158 -0.81 8.85 -5.06
N ASP A 159 -1.69 8.32 -5.90
CA ASP A 159 -3.10 8.67 -5.89
C ASP A 159 -3.85 7.98 -4.73
N ALA A 160 -3.43 6.76 -4.36
CA ALA A 160 -4.01 6.02 -3.26
C ALA A 160 -3.36 6.37 -1.91
N SER A 161 -2.17 6.97 -1.92
CA SER A 161 -1.46 7.40 -0.72
C SER A 161 -1.88 8.83 -0.36
N ASN A 162 -2.50 9.01 0.79
CA ASN A 162 -2.72 10.34 1.35
C ASN A 162 -1.96 10.45 2.67
N TYR A 163 -0.70 10.77 2.58
CA TYR A 163 0.18 10.99 3.72
C TYR A 163 0.19 12.44 4.20
N THR A 164 -0.65 13.26 3.63
CA THR A 164 -0.93 14.60 4.13
C THR A 164 -2.34 15.00 3.72
N GLN A 165 -3.33 14.70 4.55
CA GLN A 165 -4.49 15.56 4.59
C GLN A 165 -4.29 16.51 5.77
N ASN A 166 -3.55 17.56 5.54
CA ASN A 166 -3.71 18.79 6.27
C ASN A 166 -4.82 19.56 5.58
N THR A 167 -5.99 19.45 6.10
CA THR A 167 -7.06 20.45 5.96
C THR A 167 -7.68 20.64 7.30
#